data_4a96421e59b0994b97ea2cc4161aa4a3
#
_entry.id   4a96421e59b0994b97ea2cc4161aa4a3
#
_cell.length_a   1.000
_cell.length_b   1.000
_cell.length_c   1.000
_cell.angle_alpha   90.00
_cell.angle_beta   90.00
_cell.angle_gamma   90.00
#
_symmetry.space_group_name_H-M   'P 1'
#
loop_
_entity.id
_entity.type
_entity.pdbx_description
1 polymer ?
#
loop_
_entity_poly.entity_id
_entity_poly.type
_entity_poly.pdbx_seq_one_letter_code
_entity_poly.pdbx_strand_id
1 'polypeptide(L)'
;MRTLKIIGVDVFLEKRKSRLYVGLLEKRDGKIVFTYDDHYFTAKNIIPLGPEFPLTKKQFASDVLFPSLEDRIPSKQNPAYAEYCQLVDIHPDENDPFVLLSTIGKKGPSSFIFTPRFERSIKAEDLIIFRKALGLTTREFARVFEFSQASLNALEKGRTSGKDVLKRLEILLNFPDVALQLLIINSGNLTYDKWIKAINYLKQKGT
;
A
#
# COMPACT_ATOMS: atom_id res chain seq x y z
N MET A 1 -7.28 8.75 -10.73
CA MET A 1 -6.61 7.62 -10.07
C MET A 1 -6.31 7.99 -8.63
N ARG A 2 -6.76 7.23 -7.62
CA ARG A 2 -6.40 7.54 -6.22
C ARG A 2 -4.97 7.04 -6.03
N THR A 3 -3.99 7.93 -6.03
CA THR A 3 -2.60 7.57 -5.81
C THR A 3 -2.47 6.99 -4.40
N LEU A 4 -2.02 5.73 -4.30
CA LEU A 4 -1.76 5.10 -3.01
C LEU A 4 -0.66 5.88 -2.30
N LYS A 5 -1.03 6.57 -1.22
CA LYS A 5 -0.09 7.36 -0.43
C LYS A 5 0.79 6.44 0.41
N ILE A 6 2.11 6.57 0.27
CA ILE A 6 3.07 5.90 1.15
C ILE A 6 3.09 6.65 2.49
N ILE A 7 2.81 5.94 3.58
CA ILE A 7 2.78 6.48 4.94
C ILE A 7 3.95 6.00 5.80
N GLY A 8 4.76 5.09 5.26
CA GLY A 8 5.91 4.54 5.94
C GLY A 8 6.62 3.50 5.09
N VAL A 9 7.65 2.92 5.66
CA VAL A 9 8.46 1.88 5.02
C VAL A 9 8.67 0.73 6.02
N ASP A 10 8.19 -0.44 5.64
CA ASP A 10 8.46 -1.69 6.35
C ASP A 10 9.87 -2.17 6.04
N VAL A 11 10.64 -2.48 7.08
CA VAL A 11 12.02 -2.97 6.96
C VAL A 11 12.06 -4.46 7.23
N PHE A 12 12.68 -5.20 6.32
CA PHE A 12 12.89 -6.65 6.43
C PHE A 12 14.38 -6.98 6.32
N LEU A 13 14.83 -7.98 7.08
CA LEU A 13 16.12 -8.62 6.89
C LEU A 13 15.93 -9.83 5.99
N GLU A 14 16.52 -9.78 4.79
CA GLU A 14 16.47 -10.89 3.83
C GLU A 14 17.54 -11.91 4.17
N LYS A 15 17.12 -13.16 4.38
CA LYS A 15 17.98 -14.33 4.55
C LYS A 15 17.80 -15.25 3.34
N ARG A 16 18.71 -16.22 3.18
CA ARG A 16 18.71 -17.13 2.01
C ARG A 16 17.33 -17.75 1.67
N LYS A 17 16.52 -18.09 2.68
CA LYS A 17 15.22 -18.78 2.51
C LYS A 17 14.06 -18.10 3.23
N SER A 18 14.25 -16.94 3.85
CA SER A 18 13.21 -16.28 4.64
C SER A 18 13.45 -14.78 4.73
N ARG A 19 12.41 -14.04 5.07
CA ARG A 19 12.46 -12.63 5.46
C ARG A 19 12.04 -12.50 6.90
N LEU A 20 12.79 -11.74 7.67
CA LEU A 20 12.47 -11.39 9.04
C LEU A 20 12.03 -9.93 9.07
N TYR A 21 10.87 -9.65 9.63
CA TYR A 21 10.40 -8.28 9.83
C TYR A 21 11.24 -7.62 10.93
N VAL A 22 11.81 -6.46 10.61
CA VAL A 22 12.76 -5.74 11.47
C VAL A 22 12.08 -4.59 12.19
N GLY A 23 11.22 -3.86 11.51
CA GLY A 23 10.53 -2.70 12.06
C GLY A 23 9.92 -1.79 11.02
N LEU A 24 9.47 -0.63 11.48
CA LEU A 24 8.76 0.37 10.70
C LEU A 24 9.49 1.71 10.76
N LEU A 25 9.68 2.30 9.59
CA LEU A 25 10.04 3.71 9.42
C LEU A 25 8.78 4.48 9.01
N GLU A 26 8.38 5.49 9.77
CA GLU A 26 7.18 6.29 9.51
C GLU A 26 7.38 7.77 9.84
N LYS A 27 6.50 8.64 9.33
CA LYS A 27 6.45 10.04 9.73
C LYS A 27 5.47 10.21 10.88
N ARG A 28 5.95 10.70 12.03
CA ARG A 28 5.16 10.95 13.22
C ARG A 28 5.52 12.31 13.81
N ASP A 29 4.55 13.19 14.02
CA ASP A 29 4.72 14.53 14.59
C ASP A 29 5.80 15.37 13.87
N GLY A 30 5.83 15.27 12.53
CA GLY A 30 6.79 15.98 11.70
C GLY A 30 8.19 15.34 11.62
N LYS A 31 8.48 14.33 12.43
CA LYS A 31 9.76 13.60 12.46
C LYS A 31 9.69 12.30 11.71
N ILE A 32 10.83 11.84 11.24
CA ILE A 32 11.03 10.47 10.73
C ILE A 32 11.39 9.59 11.93
N VAL A 33 10.56 8.58 12.18
CA VAL A 33 10.67 7.69 13.33
C VAL A 33 10.88 6.27 12.85
N PHE A 34 11.95 5.62 13.28
CA PHE A 34 12.14 4.19 13.12
C PHE A 34 11.85 3.47 14.43
N THR A 35 11.08 2.39 14.38
CA THR A 35 10.77 1.55 15.54
C THR A 35 11.04 0.08 15.20
N TYR A 36 11.91 -0.57 15.97
CA TYR A 36 12.12 -2.01 15.88
C TYR A 36 10.85 -2.78 16.25
N ASP A 37 10.56 -3.86 15.53
CA ASP A 37 9.54 -4.83 15.89
C ASP A 37 9.91 -5.57 17.20
N ASP A 38 8.90 -5.91 18.02
CA ASP A 38 9.12 -6.56 19.31
C ASP A 38 9.78 -7.93 19.19
N HIS A 39 9.31 -8.73 18.20
CA HIS A 39 9.87 -10.06 17.97
C HIS A 39 11.31 -9.97 17.45
N TYR A 40 11.60 -8.99 16.58
CA TYR A 40 12.97 -8.76 16.13
C TYR A 40 13.86 -8.34 17.29
N PHE A 41 13.45 -7.33 18.05
CA PHE A 41 14.25 -6.73 19.11
C PHE A 41 14.60 -7.70 20.26
N THR A 42 13.75 -8.70 20.50
CA THR A 42 13.94 -9.74 21.52
C THR A 42 14.58 -11.03 21.00
N ALA A 43 14.76 -11.16 19.68
CA ALA A 43 15.32 -12.36 19.07
C ALA A 43 16.84 -12.47 19.30
N LYS A 44 17.36 -13.70 19.22
CA LYS A 44 18.81 -13.96 19.27
C LYS A 44 19.45 -13.70 17.90
N ASN A 45 20.73 -13.29 17.93
CA ASN A 45 21.55 -13.08 16.71
C ASN A 45 20.93 -12.06 15.72
N ILE A 46 20.43 -10.97 16.26
CA ILE A 46 19.96 -9.82 15.49
C ILE A 46 21.11 -8.87 15.18
N ILE A 47 20.96 -8.12 14.08
CA ILE A 47 21.92 -7.09 13.67
C ILE A 47 21.25 -5.72 13.69
N PRO A 48 21.93 -4.64 14.06
CA PRO A 48 21.36 -3.29 13.98
C PRO A 48 21.12 -2.91 12.52
N LEU A 49 20.08 -2.08 12.28
CA LEU A 49 19.72 -1.60 10.93
C LEU A 49 20.84 -0.74 10.33
N GLY A 50 21.54 0.00 11.17
CA GLY A 50 22.68 0.87 10.82
C GLY A 50 23.32 1.42 12.10
N PRO A 51 24.38 2.23 11.97
CA PRO A 51 25.11 2.81 13.11
C PRO A 51 24.21 3.64 14.03
N GLU A 52 23.21 4.34 13.49
CA GLU A 52 22.29 5.19 14.24
C GLU A 52 21.20 4.40 14.99
N PHE A 53 21.12 3.08 14.75
CA PHE A 53 20.08 2.20 15.29
C PHE A 53 20.63 1.12 16.21
N PRO A 54 21.41 1.48 17.26
CA PRO A 54 21.95 0.48 18.19
C PRO A 54 20.82 -0.29 18.88
N LEU A 55 21.04 -1.58 19.12
CA LEU A 55 20.06 -2.46 19.77
C LEU A 55 19.89 -2.21 21.28
N THR A 56 20.31 -1.02 21.77
CA THR A 56 20.13 -0.58 23.15
C THR A 56 18.80 0.09 23.41
N LYS A 57 18.14 0.56 22.37
CA LYS A 57 16.79 1.14 22.42
C LYS A 57 15.97 0.75 21.19
N LYS A 58 14.65 0.80 21.34
CA LYS A 58 13.72 0.30 20.33
C LYS A 58 13.32 1.35 19.31
N GLN A 59 13.35 2.65 19.67
CA GLN A 59 12.82 3.73 18.84
C GLN A 59 13.85 4.85 18.65
N PHE A 60 13.88 5.40 17.43
CA PHE A 60 14.77 6.47 17.00
C PHE A 60 13.97 7.50 16.23
N ALA A 61 14.25 8.79 16.45
CA ALA A 61 13.57 9.89 15.76
C ALA A 61 14.60 10.89 15.23
N SER A 62 14.33 11.44 14.05
CA SER A 62 15.15 12.45 13.39
C SER A 62 14.24 13.41 12.60
N ASP A 63 14.69 14.65 12.42
CA ASP A 63 13.99 15.63 11.60
C ASP A 63 14.22 15.40 10.09
N VAL A 64 15.27 14.66 9.74
CA VAL A 64 15.67 14.29 8.38
C VAL A 64 15.84 12.77 8.27
N LEU A 65 15.95 12.25 7.05
CA LEU A 65 16.26 10.83 6.86
C LEU A 65 17.60 10.50 7.54
N PHE A 66 17.69 9.35 8.19
CA PHE A 66 18.92 8.90 8.85
C PHE A 66 20.04 8.69 7.82
N PRO A 67 21.28 9.10 8.07
CA PRO A 67 22.38 9.05 7.12
C PRO A 67 22.58 7.67 6.48
N SER A 68 22.58 6.60 7.27
CA SER A 68 22.74 5.23 6.76
C SER A 68 21.59 4.77 5.86
N LEU A 69 20.42 5.40 5.95
CA LEU A 69 19.29 5.15 5.06
C LEU A 69 19.35 6.06 3.81
N GLU A 70 19.87 7.29 3.96
CA GLU A 70 20.08 8.22 2.86
C GLU A 70 21.16 7.69 1.91
N ASP A 71 22.24 7.11 2.41
CA ASP A 71 23.30 6.47 1.62
C ASP A 71 22.82 5.34 0.69
N ARG A 72 21.60 4.83 0.91
CA ARG A 72 20.98 3.81 0.04
C ARG A 72 20.34 4.41 -1.21
N ILE A 73 20.06 5.70 -1.20
CA ILE A 73 19.42 6.40 -2.32
C ILE A 73 20.53 6.95 -3.21
N PRO A 74 20.60 6.53 -4.48
CA PRO A 74 21.59 7.09 -5.40
C PRO A 74 21.50 8.61 -5.49
N SER A 75 22.64 9.27 -5.54
CA SER A 75 22.70 10.73 -5.71
C SER A 75 22.05 11.16 -7.02
N LYS A 76 21.28 12.24 -7.00
CA LYS A 76 20.72 12.88 -8.22
C LYS A 76 21.80 13.37 -9.20
N GLN A 77 23.04 13.55 -8.73
CA GLN A 77 24.19 13.91 -9.57
C GLN A 77 24.75 12.71 -10.34
N ASN A 78 24.33 11.47 -10.01
CA ASN A 78 24.74 10.30 -10.77
C ASN A 78 24.14 10.35 -12.17
N PRO A 79 24.95 10.27 -13.25
CA PRO A 79 24.45 10.30 -14.63
C PRO A 79 23.37 9.24 -14.93
N ALA A 80 23.42 8.08 -14.25
CA ALA A 80 22.45 6.99 -14.39
C ALA A 80 21.20 7.16 -13.51
N TYR A 81 21.05 8.26 -12.75
CA TYR A 81 19.94 8.45 -11.82
C TYR A 81 18.57 8.35 -12.50
N ALA A 82 18.43 8.99 -13.67
CA ALA A 82 17.19 8.96 -14.44
C ALA A 82 16.81 7.53 -14.88
N GLU A 83 17.80 6.72 -15.27
CA GLU A 83 17.59 5.30 -15.64
C GLU A 83 17.13 4.48 -14.43
N TYR A 84 17.71 4.70 -13.25
CA TYR A 84 17.25 4.04 -12.01
C TYR A 84 15.81 4.39 -11.68
N CYS A 85 15.43 5.65 -11.83
CA CYS A 85 14.05 6.08 -11.63
C CYS A 85 13.08 5.42 -12.63
N GLN A 86 13.46 5.37 -13.91
CA GLN A 86 12.67 4.75 -14.98
C GLN A 86 12.45 3.24 -14.72
N LEU A 87 13.47 2.51 -14.26
CA LEU A 87 13.37 1.08 -13.96
C LEU A 87 12.33 0.74 -12.89
N VAL A 88 12.00 1.68 -12.02
CA VAL A 88 11.04 1.49 -10.91
C VAL A 88 9.80 2.38 -11.03
N ASP A 89 9.61 3.00 -12.20
CA ASP A 89 8.45 3.84 -12.56
C ASP A 89 8.20 5.00 -11.57
N ILE A 90 9.29 5.76 -11.26
CA ILE A 90 9.21 7.01 -10.49
C ILE A 90 9.78 8.19 -11.29
N HIS A 91 9.27 9.38 -11.00
CA HIS A 91 9.78 10.61 -11.63
C HIS A 91 11.17 10.96 -11.07
N PRO A 92 12.16 11.41 -11.91
CA PRO A 92 13.49 11.81 -11.42
C PRO A 92 13.48 12.97 -10.41
N ASP A 93 12.44 13.81 -10.43
CA ASP A 93 12.26 14.92 -9.48
C ASP A 93 11.58 14.48 -8.16
N GLU A 94 11.29 13.18 -7.99
CA GLU A 94 10.76 12.69 -6.71
C GLU A 94 11.68 13.06 -5.55
N ASN A 95 11.10 13.55 -4.45
CA ASN A 95 11.82 13.99 -3.26
C ASN A 95 11.33 13.36 -1.96
N ASP A 96 10.20 12.59 -2.01
CA ASP A 96 9.73 11.90 -0.82
C ASP A 96 10.72 10.80 -0.43
N PRO A 97 11.37 10.88 0.75
CA PRO A 97 12.38 9.92 1.16
C PRO A 97 11.81 8.50 1.32
N PHE A 98 10.50 8.35 1.61
CA PHE A 98 9.87 7.04 1.73
C PHE A 98 9.63 6.40 0.36
N VAL A 99 9.27 7.21 -0.64
CA VAL A 99 9.17 6.76 -2.03
C VAL A 99 10.55 6.30 -2.51
N LEU A 100 11.55 7.16 -2.40
CA LEU A 100 12.91 6.88 -2.86
C LEU A 100 13.52 5.66 -2.16
N LEU A 101 13.40 5.56 -0.82
CA LEU A 101 13.95 4.45 -0.04
C LEU A 101 13.26 3.12 -0.38
N SER A 102 11.95 3.13 -0.68
CA SER A 102 11.20 1.91 -0.98
C SER A 102 11.19 1.51 -2.46
N THR A 103 11.80 2.32 -3.34
CA THR A 103 11.96 2.08 -4.78
C THR A 103 13.44 1.92 -5.14
N ILE A 104 14.13 2.99 -5.53
CA ILE A 104 15.55 2.94 -5.95
C ILE A 104 16.48 2.54 -4.81
N GLY A 105 16.16 2.90 -3.55
CA GLY A 105 16.88 2.52 -2.33
C GLY A 105 16.45 1.19 -1.72
N LYS A 106 15.47 0.50 -2.33
CA LYS A 106 14.82 -0.70 -1.78
C LYS A 106 15.81 -1.81 -1.42
N LYS A 107 16.80 -2.06 -2.28
CA LYS A 107 17.85 -3.05 -2.08
C LYS A 107 19.19 -2.36 -2.26
N GLY A 108 19.98 -2.32 -1.19
CA GLY A 108 21.33 -1.79 -1.19
C GLY A 108 22.36 -2.87 -0.89
N PRO A 109 23.59 -2.49 -0.49
CA PRO A 109 24.67 -3.41 -0.19
C PRO A 109 24.41 -4.30 1.03
N SER A 110 23.52 -3.88 1.93
CA SER A 110 23.14 -4.69 3.10
C SER A 110 21.99 -5.66 2.77
N SER A 111 21.79 -6.65 3.65
CA SER A 111 20.67 -7.61 3.52
C SER A 111 19.30 -7.04 3.94
N PHE A 112 19.22 -5.75 4.27
CA PHE A 112 17.95 -5.12 4.59
C PHE A 112 17.19 -4.71 3.31
N ILE A 113 15.89 -4.99 3.29
CA ILE A 113 14.96 -4.66 2.21
C ILE A 113 13.90 -3.69 2.75
N PHE A 114 13.62 -2.65 1.99
CA PHE A 114 12.67 -1.60 2.32
C PHE A 114 11.43 -1.72 1.44
N THR A 115 10.25 -1.85 2.06
CA THR A 115 8.98 -2.07 1.34
C THR A 115 8.00 -0.97 1.68
N PRO A 116 7.34 -0.33 0.71
CA PRO A 116 6.42 0.76 1.00
C PRO A 116 5.22 0.27 1.81
N ARG A 117 4.84 1.03 2.83
CA ARG A 117 3.59 0.90 3.56
C ARG A 117 2.62 1.93 3.06
N PHE A 118 1.53 1.48 2.46
CA PHE A 118 0.50 2.37 1.93
C PHE A 118 -0.57 2.70 2.97
N GLU A 119 -1.11 3.91 2.87
CA GLU A 119 -2.27 4.31 3.64
C GLU A 119 -3.46 3.45 3.23
N ARG A 120 -3.96 2.63 4.14
CA ARG A 120 -5.20 1.88 3.96
C ARG A 120 -6.34 2.71 4.53
N SER A 121 -6.91 3.55 3.70
CA SER A 121 -7.97 4.48 4.09
C SER A 121 -9.38 4.00 3.71
N ILE A 122 -9.51 2.76 3.20
CA ILE A 122 -10.82 2.22 2.79
C ILE A 122 -11.61 1.78 4.02
N LYS A 123 -12.81 2.35 4.16
CA LYS A 123 -13.76 2.10 5.24
C LYS A 123 -15.05 1.47 4.72
N ALA A 124 -15.92 1.05 5.62
CA ALA A 124 -17.25 0.53 5.27
C ALA A 124 -18.11 1.53 4.49
N GLU A 125 -17.95 2.82 4.80
CA GLU A 125 -18.62 3.92 4.09
C GLU A 125 -18.24 3.98 2.61
N ASP A 126 -16.97 3.71 2.28
CA ASP A 126 -16.50 3.70 0.88
C ASP A 126 -17.18 2.60 0.06
N LEU A 127 -17.47 1.44 0.67
CA LEU A 127 -18.27 0.40 0.05
C LEU A 127 -19.66 0.88 -0.32
N ILE A 128 -20.34 1.55 0.62
CA ILE A 128 -21.70 2.07 0.42
C ILE A 128 -21.70 3.14 -0.68
N ILE A 129 -20.73 4.06 -0.65
CA ILE A 129 -20.56 5.13 -1.66
C ILE A 129 -20.33 4.52 -3.03
N PHE A 130 -19.38 3.59 -3.16
CA PHE A 130 -19.05 2.95 -4.43
C PHE A 130 -20.23 2.16 -5.00
N ARG A 131 -20.88 1.34 -4.18
CA ARG A 131 -22.06 0.58 -4.59
C ARG A 131 -23.20 1.47 -5.08
N LYS A 132 -23.51 2.55 -4.34
CA LYS A 132 -24.55 3.52 -4.72
C LYS A 132 -24.19 4.28 -6.00
N ALA A 133 -22.93 4.63 -6.19
CA ALA A 133 -22.45 5.30 -7.39
C ALA A 133 -22.64 4.43 -8.65
N LEU A 134 -22.44 3.12 -8.51
CA LEU A 134 -22.76 2.15 -9.58
C LEU A 134 -24.27 1.92 -9.78
N GLY A 135 -25.11 2.41 -8.88
CA GLY A 135 -26.57 2.19 -8.92
C GLY A 135 -26.99 0.75 -8.54
N LEU A 136 -26.17 0.03 -7.79
CA LEU A 136 -26.39 -1.38 -7.48
C LEU A 136 -26.95 -1.56 -6.08
N THR A 137 -27.84 -2.56 -5.93
CA THR A 137 -28.24 -3.09 -4.61
C THR A 137 -27.08 -3.92 -4.03
N THR A 138 -27.10 -4.19 -2.71
CA THR A 138 -26.10 -5.04 -2.06
C THR A 138 -26.03 -6.44 -2.67
N ARG A 139 -27.19 -6.99 -3.07
CA ARG A 139 -27.26 -8.30 -3.74
C ARG A 139 -26.64 -8.29 -5.14
N GLU A 140 -26.91 -7.28 -5.94
CA GLU A 140 -26.34 -7.12 -7.28
C GLU A 140 -24.83 -6.88 -7.20
N PHE A 141 -24.39 -5.99 -6.29
CA PHE A 141 -22.99 -5.73 -6.05
C PHE A 141 -22.23 -7.01 -5.61
N ALA A 142 -22.83 -7.79 -4.71
CA ALA A 142 -22.29 -9.08 -4.28
C ALA A 142 -22.07 -10.03 -5.46
N ARG A 143 -23.06 -10.17 -6.35
CA ARG A 143 -22.98 -11.05 -7.51
C ARG A 143 -21.98 -10.58 -8.56
N VAL A 144 -21.99 -9.27 -8.86
CA VAL A 144 -21.12 -8.68 -9.90
C VAL A 144 -19.64 -8.76 -9.47
N PHE A 145 -19.34 -8.41 -8.23
CA PHE A 145 -17.97 -8.36 -7.73
C PHE A 145 -17.56 -9.58 -6.90
N GLU A 146 -18.39 -10.64 -6.93
CA GLU A 146 -18.12 -11.94 -6.31
C GLU A 146 -17.88 -11.89 -4.79
N PHE A 147 -18.61 -10.99 -4.10
CA PHE A 147 -18.61 -10.93 -2.64
C PHE A 147 -19.70 -11.82 -2.05
N SER A 148 -19.49 -12.25 -0.82
CA SER A 148 -20.61 -12.79 0.01
C SER A 148 -21.58 -11.67 0.37
N GLN A 149 -22.85 -11.82 0.02
CA GLN A 149 -23.89 -10.85 0.38
C GLN A 149 -24.02 -10.68 1.90
N ALA A 150 -23.85 -11.78 2.65
CA ALA A 150 -23.89 -11.75 4.12
C ALA A 150 -22.74 -10.90 4.67
N SER A 151 -21.50 -11.06 4.13
CA SER A 151 -20.34 -10.29 4.54
C SER A 151 -20.48 -8.79 4.23
N LEU A 152 -21.04 -8.44 3.05
CA LEU A 152 -21.34 -7.05 2.70
C LEU A 152 -22.36 -6.43 3.66
N ASN A 153 -23.47 -7.15 3.91
CA ASN A 153 -24.50 -6.68 4.83
C ASN A 153 -23.98 -6.51 6.27
N ALA A 154 -23.12 -7.42 6.74
CA ALA A 154 -22.51 -7.33 8.05
C ALA A 154 -21.55 -6.12 8.16
N LEU A 155 -20.77 -5.86 7.10
CA LEU A 155 -19.87 -4.71 7.03
C LEU A 155 -20.65 -3.39 6.98
N GLU A 156 -21.65 -3.27 6.08
CA GLU A 156 -22.48 -2.06 5.95
C GLU A 156 -23.25 -1.72 7.24
N LYS A 157 -23.56 -2.72 8.07
CA LYS A 157 -24.21 -2.56 9.38
C LYS A 157 -23.25 -2.41 10.56
N GLY A 158 -21.93 -2.35 10.30
CA GLY A 158 -20.90 -2.23 11.34
C GLY A 158 -20.78 -3.47 12.27
N ARG A 159 -21.28 -4.62 11.84
CA ARG A 159 -21.27 -5.87 12.65
C ARG A 159 -19.93 -6.62 12.57
N THR A 160 -19.06 -6.25 11.66
CA THR A 160 -17.74 -6.87 11.45
C THR A 160 -16.75 -5.84 10.96
N SER A 161 -15.46 -6.05 11.22
CA SER A 161 -14.38 -5.25 10.63
C SER A 161 -14.25 -5.43 9.12
N GLY A 162 -14.76 -6.54 8.57
CA GLY A 162 -14.79 -6.84 7.14
C GLY A 162 -13.45 -6.75 6.42
N LYS A 163 -12.33 -7.08 7.08
CA LYS A 163 -10.97 -6.88 6.56
C LYS A 163 -10.76 -7.41 5.14
N ASP A 164 -11.28 -8.60 4.83
CA ASP A 164 -11.12 -9.21 3.51
C ASP A 164 -11.99 -8.53 2.45
N VAL A 165 -13.21 -8.11 2.83
CA VAL A 165 -14.09 -7.32 1.97
C VAL A 165 -13.43 -5.98 1.64
N LEU A 166 -12.88 -5.30 2.65
CA LEU A 166 -12.20 -4.00 2.47
C LEU A 166 -10.94 -4.12 1.61
N LYS A 167 -10.14 -5.18 1.75
CA LYS A 167 -8.98 -5.43 0.87
C LYS A 167 -9.39 -5.60 -0.60
N ARG A 168 -10.43 -6.36 -0.87
CA ARG A 168 -10.93 -6.54 -2.23
C ARG A 168 -11.55 -5.26 -2.78
N LEU A 169 -12.28 -4.51 -1.95
CA LEU A 169 -12.82 -3.20 -2.30
C LEU A 169 -11.70 -2.21 -2.65
N GLU A 170 -10.60 -2.22 -1.90
CA GLU A 170 -9.41 -1.39 -2.17
C GLU A 170 -8.85 -1.64 -3.58
N ILE A 171 -8.81 -2.90 -4.01
CA ILE A 171 -8.39 -3.26 -5.37
C ILE A 171 -9.36 -2.68 -6.41
N LEU A 172 -10.68 -2.85 -6.22
CA LEU A 172 -11.68 -2.37 -7.17
C LEU A 172 -11.70 -0.84 -7.29
N LEU A 173 -11.42 -0.12 -6.19
CA LEU A 173 -11.37 1.34 -6.18
C LEU A 173 -10.09 1.91 -6.77
N ASN A 174 -8.96 1.23 -6.55
CA ASN A 174 -7.65 1.68 -7.04
C ASN A 174 -7.38 1.24 -8.49
N PHE A 175 -8.03 0.16 -8.95
CA PHE A 175 -7.90 -0.38 -10.29
C PHE A 175 -9.27 -0.49 -10.97
N PRO A 176 -9.84 0.62 -11.48
CA PRO A 176 -11.16 0.64 -12.12
C PRO A 176 -11.30 -0.34 -13.28
N ASP A 177 -10.21 -0.64 -13.98
CA ASP A 177 -10.20 -1.62 -15.07
C ASP A 177 -10.49 -3.04 -14.57
N VAL A 178 -10.01 -3.40 -13.38
CA VAL A 178 -10.34 -4.69 -12.75
C VAL A 178 -11.82 -4.74 -12.39
N ALA A 179 -12.36 -3.65 -11.84
CA ALA A 179 -13.79 -3.54 -11.55
C ALA A 179 -14.64 -3.63 -12.85
N LEU A 180 -14.20 -2.99 -13.92
CA LEU A 180 -14.85 -3.04 -15.23
C LEU A 180 -14.85 -4.46 -15.81
N GLN A 181 -13.74 -5.18 -15.73
CA GLN A 181 -13.65 -6.57 -16.19
C GLN A 181 -14.64 -7.48 -15.43
N LEU A 182 -14.69 -7.39 -14.10
CA LEU A 182 -15.67 -8.17 -13.31
C LEU A 182 -17.12 -7.80 -13.66
N LEU A 183 -17.40 -6.52 -13.89
CA LEU A 183 -18.72 -6.06 -14.32
C LEU A 183 -19.11 -6.65 -15.68
N ILE A 184 -18.17 -6.77 -16.63
CA ILE A 184 -18.40 -7.37 -17.95
C ILE A 184 -18.63 -8.87 -17.82
N ILE A 185 -17.78 -9.57 -17.10
CA ILE A 185 -17.85 -11.03 -16.90
C ILE A 185 -19.19 -11.42 -16.26
N ASN A 186 -19.62 -10.66 -15.26
CA ASN A 186 -20.83 -10.95 -14.46
C ASN A 186 -22.07 -10.13 -14.90
N SER A 187 -22.06 -9.57 -16.13
CA SER A 187 -23.11 -8.68 -16.66
C SER A 187 -24.51 -9.27 -16.62
N GLY A 188 -24.65 -10.60 -16.80
CA GLY A 188 -25.93 -11.31 -16.72
C GLY A 188 -26.66 -11.21 -15.37
N ASN A 189 -26.00 -10.67 -14.33
CA ASN A 189 -26.62 -10.42 -13.02
C ASN A 189 -27.34 -9.06 -12.91
N LEU A 190 -27.31 -8.24 -13.96
CA LEU A 190 -27.87 -6.88 -13.98
C LEU A 190 -28.88 -6.69 -15.12
N THR A 191 -29.82 -5.76 -14.91
CA THR A 191 -30.60 -5.22 -16.02
C THR A 191 -29.70 -4.36 -16.92
N TYR A 192 -30.06 -4.22 -18.19
CA TYR A 192 -29.28 -3.48 -19.19
C TYR A 192 -28.99 -2.04 -18.74
N ASP A 193 -29.99 -1.32 -18.23
CA ASP A 193 -29.83 0.07 -17.77
C ASP A 193 -28.84 0.22 -16.63
N LYS A 194 -28.89 -0.70 -15.65
CA LYS A 194 -27.94 -0.72 -14.54
C LYS A 194 -26.53 -1.05 -15.00
N TRP A 195 -26.40 -2.00 -15.91
CA TRP A 195 -25.12 -2.38 -16.50
C TRP A 195 -24.47 -1.19 -17.24
N ILE A 196 -25.22 -0.50 -18.12
CA ILE A 196 -24.72 0.68 -18.84
C ILE A 196 -24.31 1.79 -17.87
N LYS A 197 -25.13 2.07 -16.85
CA LYS A 197 -24.80 3.08 -15.83
C LYS A 197 -23.50 2.75 -15.10
N ALA A 198 -23.32 1.50 -14.69
CA ALA A 198 -22.12 1.05 -13.97
C ALA A 198 -20.87 1.09 -14.87
N ILE A 199 -20.97 0.68 -16.15
CA ILE A 199 -19.88 0.80 -17.13
C ILE A 199 -19.44 2.25 -17.30
N ASN A 200 -20.39 3.15 -17.54
CA ASN A 200 -20.08 4.55 -17.76
C ASN A 200 -19.37 5.17 -16.56
N TYR A 201 -19.82 4.86 -15.34
CA TYR A 201 -19.16 5.30 -14.12
C TYR A 201 -17.71 4.79 -14.02
N LEU A 202 -17.46 3.51 -14.28
CA LEU A 202 -16.12 2.93 -14.19
C LEU A 202 -15.17 3.48 -15.27
N LYS A 203 -15.65 3.66 -16.51
CA LYS A 203 -14.84 4.24 -17.59
C LYS A 203 -14.41 5.68 -17.30
N GLN A 204 -15.26 6.49 -16.67
CA GLN A 204 -14.90 7.86 -16.25
C GLN A 204 -13.86 7.88 -15.11
N LYS A 205 -13.74 6.82 -14.35
CA LYS A 205 -12.75 6.70 -13.24
C LYS A 205 -11.41 6.14 -13.69
N GLY A 206 -11.36 5.43 -14.81
CA GLY A 206 -10.14 4.82 -15.38
C GLY A 206 -9.33 5.76 -16.29
N THR A 207 -9.87 6.93 -16.60
CA THR A 207 -9.18 8.01 -17.33
C THR A 207 -8.59 9.00 -16.34
#